data_d90fdc6f5c59603e7118742049a6f8c9
#
_entry.id   d90fdc6f5c59603e7118742049a6f8c9
#
_cell.length_a   1.000
_cell.length_b   1.000
_cell.length_c   1.000
_cell.angle_alpha   90.00
_cell.angle_beta   90.00
_cell.angle_gamma   90.00
#
_symmetry.space_group_name_H-M   'P 1'
#
loop_
_entity.id
_entity.type
_entity.pdbx_description
1 polymer ?
#
loop_
_entity_poly.entity_id
_entity_poly.type
_entity_poly.pdbx_seq_one_letter_code
_entity_poly.pdbx_strand_id
1 'polypeptide(L)'
;MVKVVLAAVSIMLGVAACSGTAPPPLPPVWSANYAVPFDAMVGCLAAKPPGSFVVSAPDLPQDGVAVIAFTPANSQAASTFTVRKAGSGSQVIWRRPGNVGGLDWLDGEARTRADRCGNS
;
A
#
# COMPACT_ATOMS: atom_id res chain seq x y z
N MET A 1 39.86 -1.79 -47.83
CA MET A 1 39.46 -1.87 -47.47
C MET A 1 38.62 -1.69 -46.64
N VAL A 2 38.13 -1.59 -46.34
CA VAL A 2 37.41 -1.46 -45.59
C VAL A 2 36.70 -1.47 -44.82
N LYS A 3 36.44 -1.37 -44.46
CA LYS A 3 35.81 -1.46 -43.69
C LYS A 3 35.02 -1.22 -42.92
N VAL A 4 34.54 -1.21 -42.59
CA VAL A 4 33.89 -1.09 -41.90
C VAL A 4 33.20 -0.99 -41.13
N VAL A 5 32.89 -0.91 -40.74
CA VAL A 5 32.28 -0.92 -39.99
C VAL A 5 31.48 -0.74 -39.26
N LEU A 6 31.17 -0.67 -38.97
CA LEU A 6 30.44 -0.64 -38.25
C LEU A 6 29.68 -0.45 -37.48
N ALA A 7 29.37 -0.47 -37.18
CA ALA A 7 28.75 -0.39 -36.52
C ALA A 7 28.02 -0.23 -35.78
N ALA A 8 27.81 -0.22 -35.43
CA ALA A 8 27.18 -0.22 -34.73
C ALA A 8 26.35 0.02 -34.06
N VAL A 9 26.04 0.00 -33.77
CA VAL A 9 25.32 0.09 -33.21
C VAL A 9 24.56 0.20 -32.37
N SER A 10 24.33 0.28 -31.98
CA SER A 10 23.68 0.26 -31.14
C SER A 10 22.79 0.49 -30.44
N ILE A 11 22.49 0.41 -30.17
CA ILE A 11 21.69 0.52 -29.51
C ILE A 11 20.89 0.55 -28.66
N MET A 12 20.62 0.68 -28.36
CA MET A 12 19.96 0.67 -27.54
C MET A 12 19.13 0.83 -26.88
N LEU A 13 18.86 0.82 -26.69
CA LEU A 13 18.13 0.93 -26.07
C LEU A 13 17.30 0.97 -25.30
N GLY A 14 17.02 0.93 -25.08
CA GLY A 14 16.35 0.97 -24.33
C GLY A 14 15.56 1.09 -23.72
N VAL A 15 15.44 0.98 -23.43
CA VAL A 15 14.85 1.02 -22.81
C VAL A 15 13.98 1.11 -22.19
N ALA A 16 13.77 1.11 -22.12
CA ALA A 16 13.10 1.16 -21.60
C ALA A 16 12.29 1.40 -20.99
N ALA A 17 12.17 1.46 -20.90
CA ALA A 17 11.55 1.65 -20.42
C ALA A 17 10.68 1.68 -19.86
N CYS A 18 10.57 1.68 -19.62
CA CYS A 18 9.86 1.75 -19.17
C CYS A 18 9.05 1.64 -18.69
N SER A 19 9.11 1.54 -18.72
CA SER A 19 8.31 1.41 -18.62
C SER A 19 7.58 1.23 -17.74
N GLY A 20 7.64 0.85 -17.31
CA GLY A 20 7.00 0.50 -16.43
C GLY A 20 6.12 1.13 -15.70
N THR A 21 6.00 1.65 -15.58
CA THR A 21 5.14 2.43 -15.14
C THR A 21 4.13 1.95 -14.25
N ALA A 22 4.46 1.36 -13.18
CA ALA A 22 3.53 1.23 -12.12
C ALA A 22 3.02 2.61 -11.74
N PRO A 23 1.75 2.79 -11.49
CA PRO A 23 1.27 4.09 -11.02
C PRO A 23 1.96 4.43 -9.72
N PRO A 24 2.17 5.71 -9.44
CA PRO A 24 2.78 6.11 -8.18
C PRO A 24 1.89 5.66 -7.02
N PRO A 25 2.48 5.32 -5.87
CA PRO A 25 1.68 4.95 -4.71
C PRO A 25 0.83 6.13 -4.26
N LEU A 26 -0.31 5.82 -3.65
CA LEU A 26 -1.17 6.84 -3.09
C LEU A 26 -0.42 7.60 -1.99
N PRO A 27 -0.69 8.89 -1.82
CA PRO A 27 -0.04 9.65 -0.76
C PRO A 27 -0.47 9.14 0.61
N PRO A 28 0.43 9.12 1.60
CA PRO A 28 0.04 8.74 2.95
C PRO A 28 -0.77 9.84 3.61
N VAL A 29 -1.81 9.46 4.34
CA VAL A 29 -2.62 10.37 5.13
C VAL A 29 -2.10 10.42 6.55
N TRP A 30 -1.82 9.26 7.13
CA TRP A 30 -1.22 9.17 8.45
C TRP A 30 -0.41 7.88 8.53
N SER A 31 0.49 7.82 9.50
CA SER A 31 1.18 6.60 9.85
C SER A 31 1.33 6.53 11.36
N ALA A 32 1.40 5.32 11.87
CA ALA A 32 1.55 5.09 13.30
C ALA A 32 2.32 3.81 13.55
N ASN A 33 3.04 3.77 14.66
CA ASN A 33 3.78 2.60 15.07
C ASN A 33 3.06 1.94 16.24
N TYR A 34 3.03 0.61 16.21
CA TYR A 34 2.38 -0.17 17.25
C TYR A 34 3.33 -1.25 17.76
N ALA A 35 3.16 -1.63 19.01
CA ALA A 35 3.96 -2.69 19.61
C ALA A 35 3.54 -4.08 19.14
N VAL A 36 2.37 -4.18 18.50
CA VAL A 36 1.84 -5.46 18.03
C VAL A 36 2.68 -5.98 16.87
N PRO A 37 3.05 -7.27 16.86
CA PRO A 37 3.84 -7.83 15.78
C PRO A 37 3.14 -7.75 14.43
N PHE A 38 3.95 -7.76 13.37
CA PHE A 38 3.47 -7.63 12.01
C PHE A 38 2.32 -8.61 11.68
N ASP A 39 2.52 -9.90 11.97
CA ASP A 39 1.50 -10.91 11.63
C ASP A 39 0.19 -10.67 12.36
N ALA A 40 0.26 -10.28 13.62
CA ALA A 40 -0.95 -10.01 14.40
C ALA A 40 -1.67 -8.78 13.89
N MET A 41 -0.93 -7.74 13.52
CA MET A 41 -1.52 -6.52 12.98
C MET A 41 -2.20 -6.80 11.64
N VAL A 42 -1.51 -7.53 10.75
CA VAL A 42 -2.09 -7.89 9.45
C VAL A 42 -3.36 -8.71 9.63
N GLY A 43 -3.33 -9.70 10.48
CA GLY A 43 -4.50 -10.53 10.73
C GLY A 43 -5.68 -9.74 11.28
N CYS A 44 -5.41 -8.80 12.18
CA CYS A 44 -6.46 -7.97 12.75
C CYS A 44 -7.05 -7.01 11.73
N LEU A 45 -6.20 -6.33 10.96
CA LEU A 45 -6.68 -5.37 9.96
C LEU A 45 -7.42 -6.05 8.81
N ALA A 46 -7.04 -7.29 8.48
CA ALA A 46 -7.68 -8.04 7.41
C ALA A 46 -8.93 -8.79 7.87
N ALA A 47 -9.24 -8.77 9.14
CA ALA A 47 -10.41 -9.45 9.66
C ALA A 47 -11.68 -8.76 9.16
N LYS A 48 -12.77 -9.53 9.14
CA LYS A 48 -14.04 -9.01 8.66
C LYS A 48 -14.44 -7.77 9.46
N PRO A 49 -14.68 -6.64 8.81
CA PRO A 49 -15.07 -5.41 9.51
C PRO A 49 -16.55 -5.43 9.84
N PRO A 50 -16.96 -4.66 10.85
CA PRO A 50 -18.38 -4.45 11.11
C PRO A 50 -18.97 -3.51 10.07
N GLY A 51 -20.27 -3.60 9.87
CA GLY A 51 -20.99 -2.65 9.05
C GLY A 51 -20.71 -2.80 7.58
N SER A 52 -20.66 -1.67 6.89
CA SER A 52 -20.63 -1.62 5.44
C SER A 52 -19.25 -1.35 4.86
N PHE A 53 -18.23 -1.87 5.48
CA PHE A 53 -16.86 -1.79 4.94
C PHE A 53 -16.49 -3.11 4.27
N VAL A 54 -15.60 -3.01 3.30
CA VAL A 54 -15.02 -4.16 2.60
C VAL A 54 -13.53 -4.16 2.84
N VAL A 55 -13.01 -5.31 3.21
CA VAL A 55 -11.58 -5.49 3.47
C VAL A 55 -11.08 -6.59 2.53
N SER A 56 -9.98 -6.33 1.84
CA SER A 56 -9.39 -7.33 0.96
C SER A 56 -8.51 -8.30 1.74
N ALA A 57 -8.23 -9.45 1.14
CA ALA A 57 -7.18 -10.31 1.64
C ALA A 57 -5.85 -9.57 1.55
N PRO A 58 -4.92 -9.82 2.47
CA PRO A 58 -3.63 -9.13 2.43
C PRO A 58 -2.86 -9.47 1.16
N ASP A 59 -2.29 -8.43 0.53
CA ASP A 59 -1.35 -8.59 -0.55
C ASP A 59 0.05 -8.42 0.04
N LEU A 60 0.93 -9.36 -0.23
CA LEU A 60 2.27 -9.38 0.34
C LEU A 60 3.30 -9.13 -0.74
N PRO A 61 3.51 -7.86 -1.15
CA PRO A 61 4.45 -7.58 -2.24
C PRO A 61 5.89 -7.95 -1.91
N GLN A 62 6.24 -7.98 -0.64
CA GLN A 62 7.57 -8.41 -0.19
C GLN A 62 7.49 -8.82 1.28
N ASP A 63 8.55 -9.45 1.78
CA ASP A 63 8.61 -9.87 3.17
C ASP A 63 8.50 -8.65 4.09
N GLY A 64 7.67 -8.79 5.11
CA GLY A 64 7.50 -7.74 6.10
C GLY A 64 6.69 -6.56 5.62
N VAL A 65 5.99 -6.68 4.50
CA VAL A 65 5.09 -5.64 3.99
C VAL A 65 3.79 -6.28 3.54
N ALA A 66 2.68 -5.76 4.02
CA ALA A 66 1.36 -6.20 3.60
C ALA A 66 0.52 -5.00 3.21
N VAL A 67 -0.30 -5.15 2.19
CA VAL A 67 -1.23 -4.10 1.75
C VAL A 67 -2.64 -4.67 1.84
N ILE A 68 -3.53 -3.95 2.51
CA ILE A 68 -4.90 -4.37 2.75
C ILE A 68 -5.83 -3.24 2.35
N ALA A 69 -6.72 -3.49 1.40
CA ALA A 69 -7.72 -2.50 1.03
C ALA A 69 -8.79 -2.45 2.11
N PHE A 70 -9.22 -1.25 2.45
CA PHE A 70 -10.27 -1.01 3.43
C PHE A 70 -11.12 0.13 2.91
N THR A 71 -12.31 -0.18 2.41
CA THR A 71 -13.14 0.80 1.75
C THR A 71 -14.59 0.64 2.17
N PRO A 72 -15.37 1.73 2.16
CA PRO A 72 -16.81 1.60 2.32
C PRO A 72 -17.40 0.78 1.18
N ALA A 73 -18.41 -0.02 1.45
CA ALA A 73 -18.98 -0.93 0.45
C ALA A 73 -19.52 -0.20 -0.78
N ASN A 74 -19.93 1.04 -0.62
CA ASN A 74 -20.49 1.84 -1.72
C ASN A 74 -19.46 2.70 -2.42
N SER A 75 -18.20 2.60 -2.05
CA SER A 75 -17.17 3.49 -2.54
C SER A 75 -16.23 2.75 -3.45
N GLN A 76 -15.72 3.46 -4.45
CA GLN A 76 -14.65 2.93 -5.29
C GLN A 76 -13.30 3.55 -4.92
N ALA A 77 -13.23 4.18 -3.76
CA ALA A 77 -11.99 4.78 -3.30
C ALA A 77 -10.96 3.68 -3.06
N ALA A 78 -9.76 3.91 -3.58
CA ALA A 78 -8.67 2.94 -3.45
C ALA A 78 -7.90 3.20 -2.15
N SER A 79 -8.55 2.98 -1.03
CA SER A 79 -7.97 3.23 0.29
C SER A 79 -7.30 1.99 0.81
N THR A 80 -6.10 2.13 1.35
CA THR A 80 -5.34 0.96 1.81
C THR A 80 -4.60 1.23 3.11
N PHE A 81 -4.45 0.16 3.89
CA PHE A 81 -3.43 0.09 4.94
C PHE A 81 -2.20 -0.56 4.33
N THR A 82 -1.04 0.02 4.58
CA THR A 82 0.23 -0.65 4.35
C THR A 82 0.81 -0.96 5.73
N VAL A 83 1.07 -2.22 6.00
CA VAL A 83 1.66 -2.65 7.26
C VAL A 83 3.09 -3.05 7.00
N ARG A 84 4.02 -2.52 7.78
CA ARG A 84 5.43 -2.86 7.66
C ARG A 84 5.93 -3.42 8.98
N LYS A 85 6.75 -4.44 8.88
CA LYS A 85 7.43 -4.97 10.06
C LYS A 85 8.42 -3.92 10.54
N ALA A 86 8.36 -3.61 11.84
CA ALA A 86 9.22 -2.60 12.45
C ALA A 86 9.76 -3.16 13.75
N GLY A 87 10.92 -3.80 13.67
CA GLY A 87 11.49 -4.51 14.82
C GLY A 87 10.53 -5.60 15.29
N SER A 88 10.16 -5.58 16.56
CA SER A 88 9.17 -6.52 17.10
C SER A 88 7.74 -6.03 16.96
N GLY A 89 7.56 -4.82 16.48
CA GLY A 89 6.25 -4.22 16.28
C GLY A 89 5.91 -4.06 14.82
N SER A 90 5.02 -3.13 14.53
CA SER A 90 4.58 -2.86 13.17
C SER A 90 4.32 -1.37 12.97
N GLN A 91 4.47 -0.92 11.73
CA GLN A 91 4.09 0.42 11.31
C GLN A 91 2.90 0.29 10.39
N VAL A 92 1.88 1.09 10.62
CA VAL A 92 0.69 1.12 9.76
C VAL A 92 0.64 2.47 9.07
N ILE A 93 0.50 2.44 7.75
CA ILE A 93 0.42 3.64 6.92
C ILE A 93 -0.93 3.60 6.21
N TRP A 94 -1.71 4.65 6.39
CA TRP A 94 -3.01 4.78 5.75
C TRP A 94 -2.86 5.65 4.52
N ARG A 95 -3.39 5.17 3.38
CA ARG A 95 -3.30 5.88 2.11
C ARG A 95 -4.67 5.92 1.45
N ARG A 96 -4.98 7.02 0.83
CA ARG A 96 -6.15 7.19 -0.03
C ARG A 96 -5.88 8.23 -1.09
N PRO A 97 -6.71 8.28 -2.15
CA PRO A 97 -6.53 9.32 -3.15
C PRO A 97 -6.65 10.69 -2.53
N GLY A 98 -5.64 11.53 -2.73
CA GLY A 98 -5.60 12.87 -2.13
C GLY A 98 -6.49 13.88 -2.83
N ASN A 99 -6.95 13.55 -4.06
CA ASN A 99 -7.78 14.45 -4.83
C ASN A 99 -9.28 14.26 -4.59
N VAL A 100 -9.66 13.41 -3.64
CA VAL A 100 -11.05 13.18 -3.29
C VAL A 100 -11.33 13.84 -1.96
N GLY A 101 -12.28 14.76 -1.93
CA GLY A 101 -12.66 15.43 -0.69
C GLY A 101 -13.70 14.64 0.09
N GLY A 102 -13.95 15.07 1.32
CA GLY A 102 -15.01 14.50 2.13
C GLY A 102 -14.72 13.12 2.71
N LEU A 103 -13.46 12.73 2.78
CA LEU A 103 -13.08 11.42 3.31
C LEU A 103 -12.41 11.48 4.68
N ASP A 104 -12.51 12.61 5.36
CA ASP A 104 -11.91 12.73 6.69
C ASP A 104 -12.50 11.70 7.67
N TRP A 105 -13.79 11.41 7.53
CA TRP A 105 -14.43 10.40 8.37
C TRP A 105 -13.83 9.01 8.14
N LEU A 106 -13.46 8.69 6.90
CA LEU A 106 -12.85 7.42 6.57
C LEU A 106 -11.44 7.33 7.18
N ASP A 107 -10.70 8.43 7.15
CA ASP A 107 -9.39 8.47 7.78
C ASP A 107 -9.50 8.19 9.28
N GLY A 108 -10.53 8.74 9.92
CA GLY A 108 -10.80 8.50 11.33
C GLY A 108 -11.19 7.06 11.61
N GLU A 109 -12.02 6.47 10.75
CA GLU A 109 -12.41 5.07 10.90
C GLU A 109 -11.21 4.14 10.76
N ALA A 110 -10.35 4.41 9.78
CA ALA A 110 -9.15 3.63 9.57
C ALA A 110 -8.23 3.73 10.79
N ARG A 111 -8.08 4.94 11.35
CA ARG A 111 -7.24 5.13 12.54
C ARG A 111 -7.80 4.38 13.74
N THR A 112 -9.11 4.45 13.94
CA THR A 112 -9.77 3.74 15.04
C THR A 112 -9.53 2.24 14.92
N ARG A 113 -9.65 1.71 13.70
CA ARG A 113 -9.42 0.29 13.47
C ARG A 113 -7.96 -0.09 13.78
N ALA A 114 -7.02 0.69 13.30
CA ALA A 114 -5.61 0.43 13.56
C ALA A 114 -5.30 0.50 15.05
N ASP A 115 -5.84 1.50 15.74
CA ASP A 115 -5.63 1.65 17.18
C ASP A 115 -6.19 0.46 17.96
N ARG A 116 -7.37 -0.02 17.57
CA ARG A 116 -7.94 -1.21 18.22
C ARG A 116 -7.05 -2.43 18.01
N CYS A 117 -6.56 -2.61 16.81
CA CYS A 117 -5.66 -3.72 16.51
C CYS A 117 -4.34 -3.57 17.26
N GLY A 118 -3.87 -2.34 17.40
CA GLY A 118 -2.61 -2.07 18.09
C GLY A 118 -2.67 -2.17 19.60
N ASN A 119 -3.87 -2.15 20.15
CA ASN A 119 -4.06 -2.20 21.61
C ASN A 119 -4.60 -3.54 22.10
N SER A 120 -4.65 -4.53 21.23
CA SER A 120 -5.19 -5.84 21.60
C SER A 120 -4.12 -6.82 22.10
#